data_7e94d6dc0503deee1e076c0e6c2ed384
#
_entry.id   7e94d6dc0503deee1e076c0e6c2ed384
#
_cell.length_a   1.000
_cell.length_b   1.000
_cell.length_c   1.000
_cell.angle_alpha   90.00
_cell.angle_beta   90.00
_cell.angle_gamma   90.00
#
_symmetry.space_group_name_H-M   'P 1'
#
loop_
_entity.id
_entity.type
_entity.pdbx_description
1 polymer ?
#
loop_
_entity_poly.entity_id
_entity_poly.type
_entity_poly.pdbx_seq_one_letter_code
_entity_poly.pdbx_strand_id
1 'polypeptide(L)'
;MQAEPLIEASGLSVGYGGEAAISGVSFALRPGETMALLGPNGGGKTTLLRALLGELSPLAGTLRVSARCATVPQTERSQLDYPVSALDVAAMGALSRLPWWRRPSRRDRGIAADSLRQVGLDGLADETFGKLSGGQRQRVLIARSLVQDARILLLDEPFSGLDRPSSERLEALIGSLAAEGRGVMVATHDLEQAQRWDSVLCLNRDQIAVGPPQRALDVDVLEATYGGAIVELPGSGRRAVLPPHHHNHPH
;
A
#
# COMPACT_ATOMS: atom_id res chain seq x y z
N MET A 1 10.73 -1.50 -26.18
CA MET A 1 9.88 -2.59 -25.63
C MET A 1 9.48 -2.16 -24.22
N GLN A 2 8.19 -1.99 -23.95
CA GLN A 2 7.74 -1.76 -22.58
C GLN A 2 7.93 -3.05 -21.77
N ALA A 3 8.44 -2.93 -20.53
CA ALA A 3 8.60 -4.08 -19.64
C ALA A 3 7.24 -4.72 -19.36
N GLU A 4 7.20 -6.05 -19.25
CA GLU A 4 5.98 -6.80 -18.90
C GLU A 4 5.47 -6.35 -17.51
N PRO A 5 4.16 -6.11 -17.34
CA PRO A 5 3.62 -5.64 -16.06
C PRO A 5 3.78 -6.69 -14.95
N LEU A 6 4.03 -6.22 -13.74
CA LEU A 6 4.04 -7.04 -12.53
C LEU A 6 2.62 -7.40 -12.09
N ILE A 7 1.68 -6.47 -12.28
CA ILE A 7 0.24 -6.66 -12.08
C ILE A 7 -0.47 -6.20 -13.33
N GLU A 8 -1.44 -7.01 -13.78
CA GLU A 8 -2.36 -6.67 -14.85
C GLU A 8 -3.77 -7.13 -14.47
N ALA A 9 -4.70 -6.20 -14.39
CA ALA A 9 -6.11 -6.44 -14.17
C ALA A 9 -6.92 -5.93 -15.35
N SER A 10 -7.91 -6.71 -15.80
CA SER A 10 -8.80 -6.33 -16.90
C SER A 10 -10.24 -6.70 -16.55
N GLY A 11 -11.11 -5.69 -16.39
CA GLY A 11 -12.51 -5.84 -16.01
C GLY A 11 -12.72 -6.60 -14.70
N LEU A 12 -11.74 -6.51 -13.78
CA LEU A 12 -11.70 -7.30 -12.55
C LEU A 12 -12.86 -6.95 -11.63
N SER A 13 -13.64 -7.95 -11.23
CA SER A 13 -14.62 -7.86 -10.15
C SER A 13 -14.28 -8.85 -9.05
N VAL A 14 -14.27 -8.40 -7.80
CA VAL A 14 -13.89 -9.21 -6.63
C VAL A 14 -14.82 -8.87 -5.47
N GLY A 15 -15.09 -9.87 -4.63
CA GLY A 15 -15.93 -9.68 -3.46
C GLY A 15 -15.99 -10.88 -2.54
N TYR A 16 -17.06 -10.98 -1.77
CA TYR A 16 -17.25 -11.97 -0.73
C TYR A 16 -18.58 -12.68 -0.91
N GLY A 17 -18.62 -14.00 -0.71
CA GLY A 17 -19.85 -14.77 -0.78
C GLY A 17 -20.57 -14.73 -2.13
N GLY A 18 -19.86 -14.42 -3.22
CA GLY A 18 -20.43 -14.28 -4.56
C GLY A 18 -20.93 -12.86 -4.88
N GLU A 19 -20.91 -11.93 -3.93
CA GLU A 19 -21.26 -10.52 -4.15
C GLU A 19 -20.01 -9.69 -4.41
N ALA A 20 -20.03 -8.90 -5.49
CA ALA A 20 -18.92 -8.02 -5.85
C ALA A 20 -18.82 -6.83 -4.89
N ALA A 21 -17.68 -6.66 -4.26
CA ALA A 21 -17.35 -5.48 -3.48
C ALA A 21 -16.65 -4.41 -4.33
N ILE A 22 -15.99 -4.85 -5.41
CA ILE A 22 -15.42 -3.99 -6.46
C ILE A 22 -15.76 -4.59 -7.84
N SER A 23 -15.95 -3.73 -8.84
CA SER A 23 -16.33 -4.15 -10.19
C SER A 23 -15.58 -3.38 -11.27
N GLY A 24 -15.31 -4.06 -12.39
CA GLY A 24 -14.82 -3.45 -13.62
C GLY A 24 -13.42 -2.84 -13.55
N VAL A 25 -12.58 -3.26 -12.60
CA VAL A 25 -11.26 -2.65 -12.35
C VAL A 25 -10.24 -3.11 -13.41
N SER A 26 -9.62 -2.15 -14.09
CA SER A 26 -8.60 -2.39 -15.12
C SER A 26 -7.41 -1.47 -14.93
N PHE A 27 -6.23 -2.04 -14.67
CA PHE A 27 -4.98 -1.30 -14.52
C PHE A 27 -3.77 -2.21 -14.74
N ALA A 28 -2.61 -1.60 -14.89
CA ALA A 28 -1.34 -2.32 -14.90
C ALA A 28 -0.34 -1.60 -13.99
N LEU A 29 0.48 -2.36 -13.27
CA LEU A 29 1.61 -1.87 -12.49
C LEU A 29 2.89 -2.52 -13.03
N ARG A 30 3.85 -1.71 -13.46
CA ARG A 30 5.09 -2.18 -14.08
C ARG A 30 6.26 -2.17 -13.11
N PRO A 31 7.35 -2.88 -13.44
CA PRO A 31 8.62 -2.73 -12.72
C PRO A 31 9.07 -1.27 -12.68
N GLY A 32 9.43 -0.78 -11.51
CA GLY A 32 9.88 0.59 -11.32
C GLY A 32 8.78 1.62 -11.18
N GLU A 33 7.52 1.22 -11.24
CA GLU A 33 6.37 2.12 -11.18
C GLU A 33 5.78 2.19 -9.76
N THR A 34 5.36 3.39 -9.39
CA THR A 34 4.61 3.67 -8.17
C THR A 34 3.17 4.04 -8.52
N MET A 35 2.20 3.50 -7.78
CA MET A 35 0.78 3.76 -7.99
C MET A 35 0.08 4.11 -6.68
N ALA A 36 -0.61 5.24 -6.63
CA ALA A 36 -1.55 5.52 -5.56
C ALA A 36 -2.87 4.79 -5.79
N LEU A 37 -3.45 4.22 -4.72
CA LEU A 37 -4.81 3.70 -4.70
C LEU A 37 -5.66 4.61 -3.82
N LEU A 38 -6.49 5.42 -4.44
CA LEU A 38 -7.39 6.37 -3.78
C LEU A 38 -8.82 5.86 -3.72
N GLY A 39 -9.54 6.25 -2.69
CA GLY A 39 -10.97 5.99 -2.53
C GLY A 39 -11.44 6.14 -1.09
N PRO A 40 -12.75 6.27 -0.88
CA PRO A 40 -13.32 6.40 0.45
C PRO A 40 -13.17 5.13 1.29
N ASN A 41 -13.45 5.23 2.58
CA ASN A 41 -13.60 4.06 3.43
C ASN A 41 -14.78 3.22 2.92
N GLY A 42 -14.57 1.90 2.79
CA GLY A 42 -15.55 1.01 2.15
C GLY A 42 -15.58 1.05 0.62
N GLY A 43 -14.75 1.88 -0.03
CA GLY A 43 -14.63 1.96 -1.50
C GLY A 43 -13.96 0.77 -2.17
N GLY A 44 -13.51 -0.25 -1.40
CA GLY A 44 -12.97 -1.49 -1.94
C GLY A 44 -11.44 -1.58 -2.00
N LYS A 45 -10.70 -0.59 -1.49
CA LYS A 45 -9.22 -0.59 -1.49
C LYS A 45 -8.65 -1.88 -0.87
N THR A 46 -9.05 -2.22 0.34
CA THR A 46 -8.60 -3.45 1.02
C THR A 46 -9.01 -4.72 0.26
N THR A 47 -10.18 -4.73 -0.37
CA THR A 47 -10.64 -5.87 -1.20
C THR A 47 -9.71 -6.05 -2.41
N LEU A 48 -9.35 -4.96 -3.09
CA LEU A 48 -8.38 -5.02 -4.20
C LEU A 48 -7.02 -5.52 -3.70
N LEU A 49 -6.48 -4.97 -2.60
CA LEU A 49 -5.20 -5.43 -2.05
C LEU A 49 -5.21 -6.92 -1.70
N ARG A 50 -6.32 -7.44 -1.13
CA ARG A 50 -6.48 -8.86 -0.83
C ARG A 50 -6.56 -9.73 -2.08
N ALA A 51 -7.19 -9.24 -3.14
CA ALA A 51 -7.19 -9.94 -4.43
C ALA A 51 -5.78 -10.02 -5.03
N LEU A 52 -4.99 -8.93 -4.97
CA LEU A 52 -3.61 -8.91 -5.42
C LEU A 52 -2.70 -9.84 -4.62
N LEU A 53 -3.02 -10.11 -3.36
CA LEU A 53 -2.34 -11.10 -2.51
C LEU A 53 -2.78 -12.55 -2.80
N GLY A 54 -3.79 -12.74 -3.66
CA GLY A 54 -4.37 -14.06 -3.96
C GLY A 54 -5.30 -14.61 -2.86
N GLU A 55 -5.73 -13.76 -1.92
CA GLU A 55 -6.68 -14.13 -0.86
C GLU A 55 -8.12 -14.20 -1.36
N LEU A 56 -8.42 -13.51 -2.45
CA LEU A 56 -9.74 -13.47 -3.10
C LEU A 56 -9.60 -13.79 -4.57
N SER A 57 -10.44 -14.69 -5.06
CA SER A 57 -10.50 -15.02 -6.49
C SER A 57 -11.39 -14.04 -7.25
N PRO A 58 -11.06 -13.72 -8.51
CA PRO A 58 -11.94 -12.95 -9.38
C PRO A 58 -13.34 -13.59 -9.52
N LEU A 59 -14.39 -12.77 -9.40
CA LEU A 59 -15.76 -13.13 -9.75
C LEU A 59 -16.01 -12.92 -11.26
N ALA A 60 -15.34 -11.88 -11.83
CA ALA A 60 -15.34 -11.60 -13.26
C ALA A 60 -14.05 -10.89 -13.68
N GLY A 61 -13.77 -10.88 -14.98
CA GLY A 61 -12.53 -10.31 -15.51
C GLY A 61 -11.30 -11.19 -15.28
N THR A 62 -10.12 -10.58 -15.39
CA THR A 62 -8.84 -11.29 -15.22
C THR A 62 -7.91 -10.51 -14.31
N LEU A 63 -7.11 -11.25 -13.52
CA LEU A 63 -6.05 -10.73 -12.70
C LEU A 63 -4.81 -11.58 -12.88
N ARG A 64 -3.72 -10.96 -13.32
CA ARG A 64 -2.40 -11.57 -13.40
C ARG A 64 -1.44 -10.85 -12.47
N VAL A 65 -0.81 -11.60 -11.58
CA VAL A 65 0.27 -11.14 -10.69
C VAL A 65 1.49 -11.98 -11.02
N SER A 66 2.49 -11.39 -11.68
CA SER A 66 3.63 -12.10 -12.27
C SER A 66 4.82 -12.26 -11.33
N ALA A 67 4.75 -11.66 -10.14
CA ALA A 67 5.83 -11.70 -9.17
C ALA A 67 5.29 -11.81 -7.74
N ARG A 68 6.19 -12.14 -6.80
CA ARG A 68 5.82 -12.21 -5.37
C ARG A 68 5.35 -10.84 -4.88
N CYS A 69 4.19 -10.87 -4.24
CA CYS A 69 3.54 -9.72 -3.64
C CYS A 69 3.67 -9.79 -2.11
N ALA A 70 3.95 -8.67 -1.47
CA ALA A 70 3.92 -8.54 -0.02
C ALA A 70 3.13 -7.30 0.39
N THR A 71 2.39 -7.43 1.49
CA THR A 71 1.68 -6.30 2.09
C THR A 71 2.41 -5.75 3.31
N VAL A 72 2.36 -4.43 3.43
CA VAL A 72 2.75 -3.69 4.63
C VAL A 72 1.46 -3.07 5.18
N PRO A 73 0.88 -3.67 6.23
CA PRO A 73 -0.38 -3.20 6.79
C PRO A 73 -0.17 -1.89 7.58
N GLN A 74 -1.27 -1.21 7.84
CA GLN A 74 -1.28 -0.05 8.73
C GLN A 74 -0.74 -0.43 10.12
N THR A 75 0.22 0.34 10.63
CA THR A 75 0.98 0.02 11.85
C THR A 75 0.13 0.00 13.12
N GLU A 76 -0.96 0.77 13.16
CA GLU A 76 -1.86 0.85 14.32
C GLU A 76 -2.59 -0.47 14.63
N ARG A 77 -2.67 -1.39 13.65
CA ARG A 77 -3.26 -2.72 13.82
C ARG A 77 -2.29 -3.77 14.35
N SER A 78 -1.02 -3.42 14.50
CA SER A 78 -0.01 -4.34 15.02
C SER A 78 -0.08 -4.40 16.55
N GLN A 79 -0.22 -5.60 17.12
CA GLN A 79 -0.10 -5.80 18.57
C GLN A 79 1.33 -5.46 19.00
N LEU A 80 1.49 -4.33 19.71
CA LEU A 80 2.80 -3.76 20.08
C LEU A 80 3.42 -4.41 21.31
N ASP A 81 2.68 -5.23 22.04
CA ASP A 81 3.08 -5.78 23.35
C ASP A 81 3.98 -7.02 23.26
N TYR A 82 4.29 -7.48 22.06
CA TYR A 82 5.17 -8.63 21.87
C TYR A 82 6.65 -8.21 22.04
N PRO A 83 7.42 -8.87 22.92
CA PRO A 83 8.84 -8.56 23.17
C PRO A 83 9.73 -9.13 22.06
N VAL A 84 9.48 -8.75 20.80
CA VAL A 84 10.27 -9.14 19.62
C VAL A 84 11.11 -7.98 19.15
N SER A 85 12.33 -8.24 18.69
CA SER A 85 13.22 -7.22 18.13
C SER A 85 12.82 -6.83 16.70
N ALA A 86 13.31 -5.69 16.24
CA ALA A 86 13.17 -5.28 14.83
C ALA A 86 13.71 -6.36 13.88
N LEU A 87 14.85 -6.98 14.24
CA LEU A 87 15.45 -8.07 13.49
C LEU A 87 14.55 -9.30 13.43
N ASP A 88 13.90 -9.65 14.53
CA ASP A 88 12.98 -10.79 14.55
C ASP A 88 11.77 -10.54 13.64
N VAL A 89 11.18 -9.33 13.71
CA VAL A 89 10.06 -8.95 12.84
C VAL A 89 10.47 -8.98 11.36
N ALA A 90 11.63 -8.43 11.02
CA ALA A 90 12.13 -8.47 9.65
C ALA A 90 12.38 -9.94 9.19
N ALA A 91 13.00 -10.77 10.05
CA ALA A 91 13.28 -12.17 9.76
C ALA A 91 12.01 -13.02 9.58
N MET A 92 10.85 -12.62 10.15
CA MET A 92 9.56 -13.27 9.89
C MET A 92 9.18 -13.24 8.39
N GLY A 93 9.74 -12.33 7.60
CA GLY A 93 9.60 -12.36 6.15
C GLY A 93 10.02 -13.67 5.51
N ALA A 94 11.02 -14.36 6.08
CA ALA A 94 11.46 -15.65 5.58
C ALA A 94 10.41 -16.77 5.76
N LEU A 95 9.45 -16.61 6.69
CA LEU A 95 8.41 -17.62 6.95
C LEU A 95 7.52 -17.88 5.71
N SER A 96 7.38 -16.90 4.82
CA SER A 96 6.65 -17.06 3.56
C SER A 96 7.24 -18.12 2.62
N ARG A 97 8.51 -18.53 2.86
CA ARG A 97 9.27 -19.50 2.05
C ARG A 97 9.58 -20.78 2.82
N LEU A 98 9.36 -20.77 4.13
CA LEU A 98 9.71 -21.88 5.00
C LEU A 98 8.50 -22.76 5.30
N PRO A 99 8.69 -24.09 5.47
CA PRO A 99 7.66 -24.93 6.05
C PRO A 99 7.27 -24.41 7.44
N TRP A 100 6.02 -24.60 7.84
CA TRP A 100 5.45 -24.03 9.08
C TRP A 100 6.18 -24.45 10.38
N TRP A 101 6.94 -25.58 10.35
CA TRP A 101 7.75 -26.06 11.49
C TRP A 101 9.18 -25.54 11.52
N ARG A 102 9.63 -24.79 10.49
CA ARG A 102 10.98 -24.24 10.40
C ARG A 102 11.04 -22.82 10.90
N ARG A 103 12.06 -22.53 11.71
CA ARG A 103 12.40 -21.16 12.11
C ARG A 103 13.37 -20.53 11.11
N PRO A 104 13.39 -19.19 11.00
CA PRO A 104 14.41 -18.49 10.23
C PRO A 104 15.82 -18.91 10.63
N SER A 105 16.63 -19.23 9.65
CA SER A 105 18.03 -19.66 9.83
C SER A 105 18.93 -18.44 10.13
N ARG A 106 20.22 -18.71 10.45
CA ARG A 106 21.23 -17.65 10.57
C ARG A 106 21.37 -16.85 9.27
N ARG A 107 21.24 -17.51 8.11
CA ARG A 107 21.25 -16.85 6.80
C ARG A 107 20.05 -15.93 6.63
N ASP A 108 18.86 -16.36 7.02
CA ASP A 108 17.65 -15.53 6.93
C ASP A 108 17.75 -14.30 7.85
N ARG A 109 18.33 -14.47 9.03
CA ARG A 109 18.63 -13.33 9.93
C ARG A 109 19.68 -12.38 9.34
N GLY A 110 20.66 -12.88 8.61
CA GLY A 110 21.62 -12.05 7.86
C GLY A 110 20.91 -11.20 6.80
N ILE A 111 20.04 -11.84 5.99
CA ILE A 111 19.22 -11.12 4.99
C ILE A 111 18.32 -10.07 5.68
N ALA A 112 17.74 -10.39 6.83
CA ALA A 112 16.92 -9.45 7.60
C ALA A 112 17.73 -8.25 8.11
N ALA A 113 18.95 -8.47 8.61
CA ALA A 113 19.84 -7.39 9.02
C ALA A 113 20.24 -6.49 7.84
N ASP A 114 20.50 -7.09 6.67
CA ASP A 114 20.79 -6.34 5.43
C ASP A 114 19.58 -5.51 5.00
N SER A 115 18.38 -6.09 5.07
CA SER A 115 17.13 -5.39 4.77
C SER A 115 16.87 -4.23 5.74
N LEU A 116 17.16 -4.39 7.04
CA LEU A 116 17.07 -3.30 8.02
C LEU A 116 18.04 -2.17 7.71
N ARG A 117 19.27 -2.48 7.28
CA ARG A 117 20.23 -1.46 6.81
C ARG A 117 19.70 -0.72 5.57
N GLN A 118 19.14 -1.44 4.59
CA GLN A 118 18.57 -0.86 3.38
C GLN A 118 17.45 0.15 3.70
N VAL A 119 16.67 -0.09 4.73
CA VAL A 119 15.62 0.86 5.19
C VAL A 119 16.11 1.88 6.22
N GLY A 120 17.42 1.96 6.47
CA GLY A 120 18.05 2.92 7.37
C GLY A 120 17.76 2.67 8.86
N LEU A 121 17.80 1.40 9.29
CA LEU A 121 17.55 0.94 10.66
C LEU A 121 18.67 0.02 11.19
N ASP A 122 19.89 0.14 10.67
CA ASP A 122 21.04 -0.69 11.05
C ASP A 122 21.35 -0.65 12.54
N GLY A 123 21.25 0.51 13.17
CA GLY A 123 21.49 0.67 14.62
C GLY A 123 20.34 0.21 15.53
N LEU A 124 19.22 -0.27 14.98
CA LEU A 124 17.99 -0.58 15.72
C LEU A 124 17.57 -2.06 15.61
N ALA A 125 18.46 -2.91 15.10
CA ALA A 125 18.14 -4.33 14.86
C ALA A 125 17.69 -5.07 16.13
N ASP A 126 18.34 -4.80 17.26
CA ASP A 126 18.06 -5.44 18.55
C ASP A 126 17.01 -4.68 19.40
N GLU A 127 16.56 -3.49 18.93
CA GLU A 127 15.54 -2.75 19.67
C GLU A 127 14.19 -3.45 19.60
N THR A 128 13.44 -3.40 20.71
CA THR A 128 12.09 -3.96 20.79
C THR A 128 11.17 -3.24 19.82
N PHE A 129 10.47 -3.97 18.95
CA PHE A 129 9.59 -3.41 17.93
C PHE A 129 8.54 -2.44 18.48
N GLY A 130 7.95 -2.74 19.65
CA GLY A 130 6.99 -1.88 20.31
C GLY A 130 7.57 -0.52 20.78
N LYS A 131 8.87 -0.42 21.02
CA LYS A 131 9.54 0.83 21.43
C LYS A 131 9.92 1.74 20.27
N LEU A 132 9.87 1.23 19.04
CA LEU A 132 10.17 2.00 17.85
C LEU A 132 9.11 3.07 17.57
N SER A 133 9.50 4.19 16.97
CA SER A 133 8.56 5.19 16.47
C SER A 133 7.68 4.61 15.35
N GLY A 134 6.54 5.24 15.06
CA GLY A 134 5.65 4.82 13.96
C GLY A 134 6.38 4.65 12.64
N GLY A 135 7.20 5.64 12.23
CA GLY A 135 7.99 5.57 11.00
C GLY A 135 9.10 4.52 11.03
N GLN A 136 9.69 4.24 12.20
CA GLN A 136 10.66 3.15 12.34
C GLN A 136 9.96 1.79 12.19
N ARG A 137 8.81 1.59 12.85
CA ARG A 137 8.00 0.37 12.71
C ARG A 137 7.59 0.12 11.27
N GLN A 138 7.13 1.15 10.57
CA GLN A 138 6.75 1.06 9.16
C GLN A 138 7.94 0.58 8.30
N ARG A 139 9.13 1.13 8.53
CA ARG A 139 10.33 0.70 7.81
C ARG A 139 10.76 -0.73 8.16
N VAL A 140 10.57 -1.20 9.40
CA VAL A 140 10.78 -2.62 9.75
C VAL A 140 9.82 -3.53 8.98
N LEU A 141 8.54 -3.14 8.82
CA LEU A 141 7.57 -3.92 8.04
C LEU A 141 7.93 -3.94 6.54
N ILE A 142 8.49 -2.86 6.02
CA ILE A 142 9.06 -2.85 4.66
C ILE A 142 10.26 -3.79 4.59
N ALA A 143 11.21 -3.75 5.55
CA ALA A 143 12.33 -4.67 5.59
C ALA A 143 11.86 -6.14 5.60
N ARG A 144 10.81 -6.47 6.36
CA ARG A 144 10.17 -7.79 6.32
C ARG A 144 9.71 -8.19 4.92
N SER A 145 9.14 -7.24 4.16
CA SER A 145 8.71 -7.48 2.79
C SER A 145 9.89 -7.71 1.84
N LEU A 146 11.03 -7.03 2.07
CA LEU A 146 12.27 -7.27 1.33
C LEU A 146 12.85 -8.66 1.60
N VAL A 147 12.80 -9.13 2.86
CA VAL A 147 13.20 -10.50 3.23
C VAL A 147 12.33 -11.56 2.52
N GLN A 148 11.08 -11.24 2.19
CA GLN A 148 10.22 -12.10 1.37
C GLN A 148 10.68 -12.18 -0.09
N ASP A 149 11.62 -11.35 -0.52
CA ASP A 149 11.99 -11.18 -1.93
C ASP A 149 10.78 -10.72 -2.80
N ALA A 150 9.97 -9.84 -2.23
CA ALA A 150 8.79 -9.32 -2.91
C ALA A 150 9.20 -8.26 -3.95
N ARG A 151 8.74 -8.46 -5.18
CA ARG A 151 8.88 -7.47 -6.26
C ARG A 151 7.69 -6.52 -6.35
N ILE A 152 6.60 -6.84 -5.68
CA ILE A 152 5.40 -6.02 -5.57
C ILE A 152 5.18 -5.70 -4.09
N LEU A 153 5.12 -4.41 -3.76
CA LEU A 153 4.85 -3.93 -2.42
C LEU A 153 3.47 -3.27 -2.38
N LEU A 154 2.59 -3.76 -1.53
CA LEU A 154 1.27 -3.20 -1.27
C LEU A 154 1.28 -2.53 0.10
N LEU A 155 1.23 -1.22 0.12
CA LEU A 155 1.31 -0.41 1.33
C LEU A 155 -0.09 0.13 1.66
N ASP A 156 -0.64 -0.26 2.80
CA ASP A 156 -1.98 0.17 3.24
C ASP A 156 -1.83 1.32 4.26
N GLU A 157 -2.12 2.54 3.83
CA GLU A 157 -1.99 3.78 4.59
C GLU A 157 -0.64 3.94 5.34
N PRO A 158 0.50 3.79 4.64
CA PRO A 158 1.80 3.71 5.28
C PRO A 158 2.26 5.00 5.95
N PHE A 159 1.63 6.13 5.67
CA PHE A 159 1.96 7.46 6.20
C PHE A 159 1.07 7.87 7.38
N SER A 160 0.06 7.07 7.70
CA SER A 160 -0.88 7.38 8.80
C SER A 160 -0.13 7.53 10.13
N GLY A 161 -0.39 8.64 10.84
CA GLY A 161 0.22 8.92 12.14
C GLY A 161 1.72 9.26 12.12
N LEU A 162 2.33 9.45 10.94
CA LEU A 162 3.73 9.85 10.83
C LEU A 162 3.89 11.37 10.89
N ASP A 163 4.96 11.83 11.52
CA ASP A 163 5.42 13.20 11.40
C ASP A 163 6.01 13.47 10.01
N ARG A 164 6.12 14.73 9.64
CA ARG A 164 6.60 15.14 8.31
C ARG A 164 7.99 14.59 7.98
N PRO A 165 9.02 14.65 8.86
CA PRO A 165 10.33 14.09 8.56
C PRO A 165 10.30 12.57 8.35
N SER A 166 9.45 11.83 9.08
CA SER A 166 9.29 10.37 8.90
C SER A 166 8.59 10.05 7.59
N SER A 167 7.58 10.85 7.21
CA SER A 167 6.89 10.72 5.93
C SER A 167 7.82 10.95 4.74
N GLU A 168 8.63 12.01 4.77
CA GLU A 168 9.61 12.32 3.71
C GLU A 168 10.66 11.20 3.56
N ARG A 169 11.14 10.62 4.68
CA ARG A 169 12.07 9.47 4.63
C ARG A 169 11.41 8.22 4.05
N LEU A 170 10.17 7.96 4.41
CA LEU A 170 9.42 6.80 3.89
C LEU A 170 9.15 6.96 2.40
N GLU A 171 8.80 8.15 1.95
CA GLU A 171 8.58 8.48 0.55
C GLU A 171 9.86 8.28 -0.29
N ALA A 172 10.99 8.79 0.20
CA ALA A 172 12.29 8.59 -0.43
C ALA A 172 12.67 7.09 -0.52
N LEU A 173 12.38 6.32 0.54
CA LEU A 173 12.58 4.87 0.56
C LEU A 173 11.71 4.18 -0.51
N ILE A 174 10.42 4.50 -0.60
CA ILE A 174 9.52 3.95 -1.62
C ILE A 174 10.06 4.24 -3.03
N GLY A 175 10.47 5.48 -3.28
CA GLY A 175 11.08 5.87 -4.56
C GLY A 175 12.36 5.08 -4.87
N SER A 176 13.24 4.85 -3.89
CA SER A 176 14.44 4.05 -4.09
C SER A 176 14.14 2.58 -4.39
N LEU A 177 13.14 2.00 -3.71
CA LEU A 177 12.71 0.62 -3.96
C LEU A 177 12.05 0.45 -5.34
N ALA A 178 11.31 1.45 -5.80
CA ALA A 178 10.78 1.49 -7.16
C ALA A 178 11.94 1.57 -8.18
N ALA A 179 12.92 2.46 -7.97
CA ALA A 179 14.09 2.58 -8.85
C ALA A 179 14.89 1.27 -8.96
N GLU A 180 14.84 0.38 -7.96
CA GLU A 180 15.40 -0.98 -8.01
C GLU A 180 14.54 -1.97 -8.84
N GLY A 181 13.47 -1.51 -9.47
CA GLY A 181 12.59 -2.32 -10.33
C GLY A 181 11.43 -3.00 -9.60
N ARG A 182 11.10 -2.57 -8.37
CA ARG A 182 9.88 -3.03 -7.70
C ARG A 182 8.67 -2.22 -8.16
N GLY A 183 7.51 -2.86 -8.24
CA GLY A 183 6.23 -2.17 -8.36
C GLY A 183 5.69 -1.85 -6.97
N VAL A 184 5.29 -0.61 -6.72
CA VAL A 184 4.77 -0.21 -5.41
C VAL A 184 3.37 0.38 -5.55
N MET A 185 2.39 -0.20 -4.85
CA MET A 185 1.05 0.35 -4.75
C MET A 185 0.83 0.89 -3.33
N VAL A 186 0.41 2.14 -3.23
CA VAL A 186 0.20 2.85 -1.96
C VAL A 186 -1.28 3.21 -1.83
N ALA A 187 -2.01 2.52 -0.95
CA ALA A 187 -3.36 2.95 -0.60
C ALA A 187 -3.25 4.15 0.35
N THR A 188 -3.90 5.23 -0.01
CA THR A 188 -3.91 6.48 0.77
C THR A 188 -5.22 7.21 0.57
N HIS A 189 -5.54 8.12 1.49
CA HIS A 189 -6.61 9.10 1.35
C HIS A 189 -6.05 10.53 1.18
N ASP A 190 -4.73 10.67 1.17
CA ASP A 190 -4.04 11.96 1.03
C ASP A 190 -3.77 12.26 -0.45
N LEU A 191 -4.42 13.31 -0.95
CA LEU A 191 -4.30 13.75 -2.35
C LEU A 191 -2.92 14.34 -2.66
N GLU A 192 -2.28 15.00 -1.69
CA GLU A 192 -0.93 15.57 -1.88
C GLU A 192 0.10 14.46 -2.05
N GLN A 193 -0.03 13.37 -1.31
CA GLN A 193 0.80 12.19 -1.49
C GLN A 193 0.56 11.53 -2.84
N ALA A 194 -0.71 11.38 -3.24
CA ALA A 194 -1.06 10.74 -4.50
C ALA A 194 -0.49 11.48 -5.74
N GLN A 195 -0.30 12.79 -5.66
CA GLN A 195 0.32 13.61 -6.72
C GLN A 195 1.79 13.27 -6.99
N ARG A 196 2.46 12.62 -6.06
CA ARG A 196 3.90 12.33 -6.13
C ARG A 196 4.23 10.99 -6.76
N TRP A 197 3.22 10.15 -6.98
CA TRP A 197 3.39 8.83 -7.60
C TRP A 197 3.21 8.89 -9.11
N ASP A 198 3.72 7.87 -9.82
CA ASP A 198 3.68 7.84 -11.29
C ASP A 198 2.27 7.73 -11.84
N SER A 199 1.39 7.02 -11.12
CA SER A 199 0.01 6.81 -11.51
C SER A 199 -0.93 6.76 -10.29
N VAL A 200 -2.22 6.97 -10.55
CA VAL A 200 -3.28 6.96 -9.53
C VAL A 200 -4.43 6.11 -10.05
N LEU A 201 -4.92 5.21 -9.20
CA LEU A 201 -6.16 4.46 -9.38
C LEU A 201 -7.19 4.96 -8.38
N CYS A 202 -8.27 5.57 -8.87
CA CYS A 202 -9.41 6.04 -8.09
C CYS A 202 -10.49 4.96 -8.06
N LEU A 203 -10.87 4.52 -6.87
CA LEU A 203 -11.78 3.40 -6.63
C LEU A 203 -12.88 3.79 -5.64
N ASN A 204 -14.13 3.57 -6.03
CA ASN A 204 -15.30 3.64 -5.14
C ASN A 204 -16.31 2.57 -5.56
N ARG A 205 -16.07 1.34 -5.15
CA ARG A 205 -16.69 0.08 -5.61
C ARG A 205 -16.43 -0.21 -7.08
N ASP A 206 -16.56 0.79 -7.92
CA ASP A 206 -16.17 0.75 -9.34
C ASP A 206 -14.89 1.54 -9.55
N GLN A 207 -14.19 1.27 -10.64
CA GLN A 207 -13.08 2.12 -11.06
C GLN A 207 -13.63 3.44 -11.58
N ILE A 208 -13.25 4.54 -10.93
CA ILE A 208 -13.63 5.89 -11.38
C ILE A 208 -12.63 6.40 -12.43
N ALA A 209 -11.32 6.27 -12.13
CA ALA A 209 -10.28 6.68 -13.06
C ALA A 209 -8.98 5.90 -12.80
N VAL A 210 -8.12 5.82 -13.82
CA VAL A 210 -6.73 5.36 -13.70
C VAL A 210 -5.85 6.14 -14.67
N GLY A 211 -4.68 6.56 -14.21
CA GLY A 211 -3.71 7.28 -15.06
C GLY A 211 -2.78 8.18 -14.28
N PRO A 212 -2.06 9.07 -14.98
CA PRO A 212 -1.15 10.01 -14.34
C PRO A 212 -1.93 10.96 -13.41
N PRO A 213 -1.30 11.44 -12.31
CA PRO A 213 -1.98 12.25 -11.29
C PRO A 213 -2.75 13.45 -11.85
N GLN A 214 -2.22 14.10 -12.89
CA GLN A 214 -2.83 15.28 -13.51
C GLN A 214 -4.22 15.01 -14.09
N ARG A 215 -4.51 13.76 -14.46
CA ARG A 215 -5.82 13.34 -14.99
C ARG A 215 -6.69 12.67 -13.95
N ALA A 216 -6.06 11.79 -13.14
CA ALA A 216 -6.79 11.01 -12.15
C ALA A 216 -7.19 11.83 -10.89
N LEU A 217 -6.59 13.00 -10.68
CA LEU A 217 -6.90 13.91 -9.58
C LEU A 217 -7.63 15.18 -10.06
N ASP A 218 -8.31 15.10 -11.20
CA ASP A 218 -9.21 16.18 -11.62
C ASP A 218 -10.40 16.27 -10.66
N VAL A 219 -10.99 17.48 -10.56
CA VAL A 219 -12.08 17.80 -9.62
C VAL A 219 -13.26 16.84 -9.85
N ASP A 220 -13.69 16.66 -11.09
CA ASP A 220 -14.82 15.79 -11.44
C ASP A 220 -14.57 14.33 -11.04
N VAL A 221 -13.33 13.84 -11.22
CA VAL A 221 -12.93 12.49 -10.82
C VAL A 221 -12.95 12.35 -9.29
N LEU A 222 -12.44 13.34 -8.59
CA LEU A 222 -12.41 13.33 -7.13
C LEU A 222 -13.82 13.42 -6.54
N GLU A 223 -14.70 14.24 -7.11
CA GLU A 223 -16.12 14.30 -6.72
C GLU A 223 -16.83 12.95 -6.94
N ALA A 224 -16.61 12.31 -8.10
CA ALA A 224 -17.14 10.98 -8.38
C ALA A 224 -16.57 9.92 -7.43
N THR A 225 -15.29 10.06 -7.02
CA THR A 225 -14.62 9.10 -6.15
C THR A 225 -15.13 9.19 -4.71
N TYR A 226 -15.30 10.39 -4.17
CA TYR A 226 -15.60 10.61 -2.76
C TYR A 226 -17.06 10.98 -2.47
N GLY A 227 -17.84 11.31 -3.50
CA GLY A 227 -19.26 11.65 -3.36
C GLY A 227 -19.53 12.93 -2.57
N GLY A 228 -18.54 13.82 -2.44
CA GLY A 228 -18.62 15.03 -1.65
C GLY A 228 -18.00 16.23 -2.35
N ALA A 229 -18.41 17.44 -1.93
CA ALA A 229 -17.84 18.67 -2.45
C ALA A 229 -16.34 18.77 -2.13
N ILE A 230 -15.54 19.02 -3.17
CA ILE A 230 -14.12 19.31 -3.01
C ILE A 230 -13.99 20.80 -2.78
N VAL A 231 -13.35 21.15 -1.67
CA VAL A 231 -13.06 22.55 -1.36
C VAL A 231 -11.58 22.81 -1.58
N GLU A 232 -11.28 23.76 -2.47
CA GLU A 232 -9.94 24.33 -2.52
C GLU A 232 -9.76 25.27 -1.31
N LEU A 233 -8.76 24.98 -0.49
CA LEU A 233 -8.45 25.82 0.67
C LEU A 233 -7.87 27.15 0.18
N PRO A 234 -8.49 28.29 0.54
CA PRO A 234 -8.04 29.60 0.07
C PRO A 234 -6.57 29.86 0.37
N GLY A 235 -5.79 30.22 -0.65
CA GLY A 235 -4.38 30.62 -0.51
C GLY A 235 -3.33 29.52 -0.41
N SER A 236 -3.70 28.24 -0.44
CA SER A 236 -2.74 27.13 -0.33
C SER A 236 -2.62 26.24 -1.55
N GLY A 237 -3.55 26.33 -2.52
CA GLY A 237 -3.67 25.37 -3.62
C GLY A 237 -3.99 23.94 -3.17
N ARG A 238 -4.31 23.76 -1.90
CA ARG A 238 -4.63 22.45 -1.30
C ARG A 238 -6.10 22.15 -1.53
N ARG A 239 -6.37 20.90 -1.92
CA ARG A 239 -7.72 20.37 -2.08
C ARG A 239 -8.06 19.51 -0.87
N ALA A 240 -9.22 19.74 -0.25
CA ALA A 240 -9.75 18.92 0.81
C ALA A 240 -11.12 18.38 0.39
N VAL A 241 -11.33 17.08 0.63
CA VAL A 241 -12.63 16.45 0.44
C VAL A 241 -13.44 16.67 1.71
N LEU A 242 -14.59 17.38 1.60
CA LEU A 242 -15.54 17.45 2.69
C LEU A 242 -16.34 16.13 2.74
N PRO A 243 -16.46 15.51 3.91
CA PRO A 243 -17.33 14.35 4.04
C PRO A 243 -18.75 14.72 3.65
N PRO A 244 -19.51 13.82 3.00
CA PRO A 244 -20.92 14.09 2.68
C PRO A 244 -21.68 14.38 3.98
N HIS A 245 -22.44 15.48 4.00
CA HIS A 245 -23.30 15.84 5.12
C HIS A 245 -24.37 14.75 5.29
N HIS A 246 -24.26 13.95 6.33
CA HIS A 246 -25.36 13.12 6.76
C HIS A 246 -26.47 14.04 7.28
N HIS A 247 -27.49 14.30 6.45
CA HIS A 247 -28.74 14.84 6.95
C HIS A 247 -29.35 13.83 7.92
N ASN A 248 -29.16 14.07 9.21
CA ASN A 248 -29.95 13.42 10.24
C ASN A 248 -31.40 13.87 10.02
N HIS A 249 -32.24 13.00 9.48
CA HIS A 249 -33.68 13.17 9.54
C HIS A 249 -34.08 12.86 10.99
N PRO A 250 -34.64 13.82 11.75
CA PRO A 250 -35.22 13.52 13.03
C PRO A 250 -36.54 12.73 12.79
N HIS A 251 -36.64 11.59 13.42
CA HIS A 251 -37.91 10.88 13.64
C HIS A 251 -38.53 11.35 14.93
#